data_f79e293ed01e268237130da281676f2a
#
_entry.id   f79e293ed01e268237130da281676f2a
#
_cell.length_a   1.000
_cell.length_b   1.000
_cell.length_c   1.000
_cell.angle_alpha   90.00
_cell.angle_beta   90.00
_cell.angle_gamma   90.00
#
_symmetry.space_group_name_H-M   'P 1'
#
loop_
_entity.id
_entity.type
_entity.pdbx_description
1 polymer ?
#
loop_
_entity_poly.entity_id
_entity_poly.type
_entity_poly.pdbx_seq_one_letter_code
_entity_poly.pdbx_strand_id
1 'polypeptide(L)'
;MRVTNTSMSRIMMDSMANRTVEYAKLNEQLTSGKRVNKISDDPVASMQLVQLENSKSDVNQYKTNVVRLSGNYSVQEASLKSLEGQLLVVRDKLLAAKNGNHSATESATFGREINLLLDGMMSDLNTKNSEGNYLFAGTKTNIEPVEYNKTTQIYTFKGNNERRDAVVGNGITLQENTDLSSSLSASGNNLEILTNLKKLANKMIDSSIKPAAYNQEISDNLAAIEIGAKKIGGMLTDLGAKQNRLEHLSNLHDDVEVVNANLEKDLAGIDILQVNSAMQSNFLSTKIAHSMQAKISQLSLFNYI
;
A
#
# COMPACT_ATOMS: atom_id res chain seq x y z
N MET A 1 38.41 -46.76 -48.63
CA MET A 1 38.74 -45.33 -48.38
C MET A 1 37.60 -44.36 -48.66
N ARG A 2 36.70 -44.57 -49.60
CA ARG A 2 35.53 -43.66 -49.86
C ARG A 2 34.56 -43.54 -48.68
N VAL A 3 34.28 -44.60 -47.95
CA VAL A 3 33.33 -44.63 -46.78
C VAL A 3 33.92 -43.83 -45.64
N THR A 4 35.21 -43.88 -45.40
CA THR A 4 35.90 -43.14 -44.32
C THR A 4 35.90 -41.61 -44.53
N ASN A 5 36.09 -41.12 -45.77
CA ASN A 5 36.06 -39.68 -46.06
C ASN A 5 34.64 -39.07 -45.92
N THR A 6 33.61 -39.78 -46.36
CA THR A 6 32.25 -39.37 -46.26
C THR A 6 31.81 -39.37 -44.78
N SER A 7 32.20 -40.38 -44.00
CA SER A 7 31.95 -40.45 -42.57
C SER A 7 32.66 -39.31 -41.81
N MET A 8 33.90 -39.02 -42.13
CA MET A 8 34.69 -37.94 -41.53
C MET A 8 34.09 -36.56 -41.84
N SER A 9 33.64 -36.34 -43.08
CA SER A 9 32.95 -35.10 -43.47
C SER A 9 31.65 -34.92 -42.71
N ARG A 10 30.88 -35.99 -42.51
CA ARG A 10 29.62 -35.95 -41.74
C ARG A 10 29.85 -35.61 -40.25
N ILE A 11 30.80 -36.29 -39.60
CA ILE A 11 31.17 -36.01 -38.21
C ILE A 11 31.59 -34.53 -38.05
N MET A 12 32.31 -34.01 -39.03
CA MET A 12 32.78 -32.63 -39.02
C MET A 12 31.65 -31.63 -39.20
N MET A 13 30.68 -31.88 -40.09
CA MET A 13 29.46 -31.06 -40.24
C MET A 13 28.62 -31.07 -38.98
N ASP A 14 28.40 -32.24 -38.36
CA ASP A 14 27.67 -32.36 -37.10
C ASP A 14 28.36 -31.59 -35.96
N SER A 15 29.71 -31.69 -35.89
CA SER A 15 30.50 -30.92 -34.92
C SER A 15 30.35 -29.40 -35.12
N MET A 16 30.38 -28.94 -36.38
CA MET A 16 30.19 -27.51 -36.70
C MET A 16 28.79 -27.03 -36.37
N ALA A 17 27.77 -27.81 -36.68
CA ALA A 17 26.37 -27.51 -36.32
C ALA A 17 26.21 -27.35 -34.80
N ASN A 18 26.75 -28.30 -34.02
CA ASN A 18 26.71 -28.25 -32.56
C ASN A 18 27.42 -27.01 -32.00
N ARG A 19 28.57 -26.63 -32.55
CA ARG A 19 29.30 -25.42 -32.12
C ARG A 19 28.57 -24.15 -32.48
N THR A 20 27.85 -24.11 -33.60
CA THR A 20 27.03 -22.96 -33.98
C THR A 20 25.86 -22.78 -32.97
N VAL A 21 25.23 -23.89 -32.57
CA VAL A 21 24.16 -23.88 -31.53
C VAL A 21 24.72 -23.41 -30.17
N GLU A 22 25.90 -23.91 -29.79
CA GLU A 22 26.57 -23.51 -28.56
C GLU A 22 26.96 -22.02 -28.56
N TYR A 23 27.48 -21.53 -29.67
CA TYR A 23 27.80 -20.10 -29.86
C TYR A 23 26.54 -19.24 -29.76
N ALA A 24 25.42 -19.65 -30.37
CA ALA A 24 24.15 -18.96 -30.27
C ALA A 24 23.63 -18.91 -28.81
N LYS A 25 23.78 -20.02 -28.05
CA LYS A 25 23.45 -20.10 -26.66
C LYS A 25 24.28 -19.14 -25.78
N LEU A 26 25.60 -19.15 -25.97
CA LEU A 26 26.52 -18.24 -25.28
C LEU A 26 26.21 -16.76 -25.58
N ASN A 27 25.88 -16.46 -26.84
CA ASN A 27 25.45 -15.11 -27.23
C ASN A 27 24.12 -14.71 -26.60
N GLU A 28 23.16 -15.64 -26.52
CA GLU A 28 21.87 -15.42 -25.81
C GLU A 28 22.11 -15.13 -24.32
N GLN A 29 22.99 -15.90 -23.67
CA GLN A 29 23.37 -15.67 -22.26
C GLN A 29 24.06 -14.31 -22.07
N LEU A 30 24.98 -13.93 -22.95
CA LEU A 30 25.67 -12.64 -22.87
C LEU A 30 24.72 -11.46 -23.08
N THR A 31 23.76 -11.60 -23.99
CA THR A 31 22.77 -10.55 -24.29
C THR A 31 21.72 -10.40 -23.19
N SER A 32 21.25 -11.51 -22.60
CA SER A 32 20.26 -11.52 -21.54
C SER A 32 20.86 -11.24 -20.16
N GLY A 33 22.17 -11.44 -19.97
CA GLY A 33 22.82 -11.43 -18.66
C GLY A 33 22.44 -12.62 -17.78
N LYS A 34 21.72 -13.63 -18.33
CA LYS A 34 21.23 -14.80 -17.60
C LYS A 34 21.81 -16.10 -18.12
N ARG A 35 22.27 -16.97 -17.21
CA ARG A 35 22.74 -18.32 -17.51
C ARG A 35 21.60 -19.24 -17.96
N VAL A 36 20.43 -19.06 -17.37
CA VAL A 36 19.22 -19.86 -17.59
C VAL A 36 18.20 -18.99 -18.34
N ASN A 37 18.07 -19.20 -19.63
CA ASN A 37 17.10 -18.50 -20.48
C ASN A 37 15.91 -19.38 -20.85
N LYS A 38 16.10 -20.70 -20.87
CA LYS A 38 15.06 -21.70 -21.20
C LYS A 38 15.03 -22.76 -20.12
N ILE A 39 13.86 -23.37 -19.93
CA ILE A 39 13.68 -24.45 -18.95
C ILE A 39 14.63 -25.61 -19.23
N SER A 40 14.96 -25.87 -20.51
CA SER A 40 15.89 -26.90 -20.95
C SER A 40 17.36 -26.64 -20.56
N ASP A 41 17.73 -25.41 -20.22
CA ASP A 41 19.10 -25.06 -19.84
C ASP A 41 19.46 -25.61 -18.46
N ASP A 42 18.54 -25.44 -17.50
CA ASP A 42 18.62 -25.95 -16.14
C ASP A 42 17.19 -26.04 -15.55
N PRO A 43 16.56 -27.23 -15.62
CA PRO A 43 15.19 -27.39 -15.13
C PRO A 43 15.00 -27.11 -13.64
N VAL A 44 16.03 -27.41 -12.83
CA VAL A 44 15.97 -27.19 -11.37
C VAL A 44 16.04 -25.71 -11.05
N ALA A 45 17.04 -25.02 -11.61
CA ALA A 45 17.15 -23.57 -11.44
C ALA A 45 15.94 -22.83 -12.02
N SER A 46 15.41 -23.28 -13.17
CA SER A 46 14.19 -22.68 -13.76
C SER A 46 12.99 -22.79 -12.83
N MET A 47 12.79 -23.93 -12.17
CA MET A 47 11.70 -24.11 -11.21
C MET A 47 11.86 -23.17 -9.98
N GLN A 48 13.09 -23.05 -9.47
CA GLN A 48 13.40 -22.14 -8.38
C GLN A 48 13.20 -20.67 -8.76
N LEU A 49 13.57 -20.29 -9.99
CA LEU A 49 13.34 -18.94 -10.51
C LEU A 49 11.85 -18.60 -10.63
N VAL A 50 11.02 -19.55 -11.06
CA VAL A 50 9.55 -19.35 -11.09
C VAL A 50 8.99 -19.14 -9.67
N GLN A 51 9.44 -19.92 -8.70
CA GLN A 51 9.02 -19.74 -7.31
C GLN A 51 9.48 -18.39 -6.75
N LEU A 52 10.69 -17.97 -7.08
CA LEU A 52 11.24 -16.67 -6.69
C LEU A 52 10.45 -15.52 -7.31
N GLU A 53 10.07 -15.63 -8.58
CA GLU A 53 9.25 -14.61 -9.26
C GLU A 53 7.86 -14.48 -8.64
N ASN A 54 7.23 -15.58 -8.25
CA ASN A 54 5.98 -15.56 -7.50
C ASN A 54 6.18 -14.85 -6.15
N SER A 55 7.24 -15.18 -5.41
CA SER A 55 7.56 -14.51 -4.15
C SER A 55 7.79 -13.00 -4.31
N LYS A 56 8.50 -12.59 -5.36
CA LYS A 56 8.69 -11.16 -5.71
C LYS A 56 7.37 -10.47 -6.03
N SER A 57 6.48 -11.14 -6.76
CA SER A 57 5.14 -10.61 -7.07
C SER A 57 4.31 -10.40 -5.81
N ASP A 58 4.32 -11.37 -4.89
CA ASP A 58 3.62 -11.26 -3.61
C ASP A 58 4.17 -10.11 -2.76
N VAL A 59 5.50 -9.98 -2.64
CA VAL A 59 6.15 -8.88 -1.91
C VAL A 59 5.78 -7.53 -2.51
N ASN A 60 5.78 -7.39 -3.83
CA ASN A 60 5.36 -6.16 -4.51
C ASN A 60 3.90 -5.80 -4.21
N GLN A 61 3.01 -6.80 -4.18
CA GLN A 61 1.61 -6.59 -3.79
C GLN A 61 1.50 -6.12 -2.34
N TYR A 62 2.26 -6.74 -1.42
CA TYR A 62 2.28 -6.31 -0.02
C TYR A 62 2.82 -4.89 0.15
N LYS A 63 3.91 -4.54 -0.53
CA LYS A 63 4.46 -3.17 -0.53
C LYS A 63 3.44 -2.14 -1.03
N THR A 64 2.73 -2.45 -2.10
CA THR A 64 1.66 -1.59 -2.64
C THR A 64 0.55 -1.38 -1.60
N ASN A 65 0.12 -2.44 -0.92
CA ASN A 65 -0.88 -2.36 0.14
C ASN A 65 -0.39 -1.56 1.35
N VAL A 66 0.88 -1.74 1.75
CA VAL A 66 1.52 -0.99 2.85
C VAL A 66 1.52 0.50 2.55
N VAL A 67 1.94 0.92 1.34
CA VAL A 67 1.95 2.33 0.93
C VAL A 67 0.55 2.93 0.93
N ARG A 68 -0.44 2.21 0.36
CA ARG A 68 -1.83 2.65 0.33
C ARG A 68 -2.41 2.82 1.74
N LEU A 69 -2.18 1.84 2.62
CA LEU A 69 -2.63 1.91 4.02
C LEU A 69 -1.96 3.03 4.79
N SER A 70 -0.66 3.24 4.64
CA SER A 70 0.09 4.32 5.27
C SER A 70 -0.50 5.69 4.90
N GLY A 71 -0.81 5.89 3.61
CA GLY A 71 -1.49 7.10 3.14
C GLY A 71 -2.87 7.27 3.77
N ASN A 72 -3.69 6.22 3.81
CA ASN A 72 -5.01 6.26 4.43
C ASN A 72 -4.95 6.55 5.93
N TYR A 73 -3.99 5.96 6.65
CA TYR A 73 -3.81 6.22 8.08
C TYR A 73 -3.34 7.66 8.35
N SER A 74 -2.47 8.21 7.51
CA SER A 74 -2.03 9.60 7.65
C SER A 74 -3.20 10.59 7.48
N VAL A 75 -4.10 10.34 6.55
CA VAL A 75 -5.31 11.17 6.35
C VAL A 75 -6.28 11.00 7.52
N GLN A 76 -6.50 9.76 8.00
CA GLN A 76 -7.33 9.50 9.18
C GLN A 76 -6.78 10.21 10.42
N GLU A 77 -5.46 10.16 10.63
CA GLU A 77 -4.78 10.82 11.74
C GLU A 77 -4.97 12.33 11.69
N ALA A 78 -4.79 12.95 10.52
CA ALA A 78 -5.00 14.37 10.34
C ALA A 78 -6.44 14.79 10.65
N SER A 79 -7.42 14.03 10.15
CA SER A 79 -8.85 14.29 10.43
C SER A 79 -9.19 14.11 11.92
N LEU A 80 -8.67 13.08 12.58
CA LEU A 80 -8.91 12.84 14.01
C LEU A 80 -8.24 13.92 14.90
N LYS A 81 -7.03 14.37 14.56
CA LYS A 81 -6.36 15.48 15.25
C LYS A 81 -7.12 16.80 15.08
N SER A 82 -7.64 17.08 13.88
CA SER A 82 -8.48 18.25 13.63
C SER A 82 -9.75 18.19 14.45
N LEU A 83 -10.44 17.04 14.48
CA LEU A 83 -11.64 16.80 15.25
C LEU A 83 -11.39 17.00 16.77
N GLU A 84 -10.31 16.44 17.31
CA GLU A 84 -9.91 16.63 18.72
C GLU A 84 -9.64 18.09 19.02
N GLY A 85 -8.88 18.79 18.17
CA GLY A 85 -8.61 20.22 18.32
C GLY A 85 -9.88 21.06 18.34
N GLN A 86 -10.83 20.79 17.43
CA GLN A 86 -12.11 21.50 17.39
C GLN A 86 -12.96 21.22 18.63
N LEU A 87 -12.99 19.98 19.15
CA LEU A 87 -13.69 19.66 20.41
C LEU A 87 -13.09 20.41 21.60
N LEU A 88 -11.76 20.55 21.67
CA LEU A 88 -11.11 21.34 22.71
C LEU A 88 -11.47 22.83 22.64
N VAL A 89 -11.53 23.40 21.42
CA VAL A 89 -11.99 24.78 21.22
C VAL A 89 -13.43 24.95 21.67
N VAL A 90 -14.34 24.01 21.31
CA VAL A 90 -15.73 24.02 21.80
C VAL A 90 -15.79 23.96 23.32
N ARG A 91 -14.98 23.09 23.94
CA ARG A 91 -14.89 23.01 25.42
C ARG A 91 -14.51 24.38 26.01
N ASP A 92 -13.51 25.04 25.48
CA ASP A 92 -13.05 26.33 25.99
C ASP A 92 -14.13 27.42 25.84
N LYS A 93 -14.89 27.43 24.74
CA LYS A 93 -16.03 28.30 24.51
C LYS A 93 -17.16 28.02 25.50
N LEU A 94 -17.46 26.74 25.78
CA LEU A 94 -18.48 26.36 26.78
C LEU A 94 -18.06 26.72 28.22
N LEU A 95 -16.78 26.59 28.58
CA LEU A 95 -16.24 27.02 29.84
C LEU A 95 -16.34 28.54 30.00
N ALA A 96 -16.01 29.31 28.97
CA ALA A 96 -16.18 30.75 28.94
C ALA A 96 -17.67 31.11 29.14
N ALA A 97 -18.56 30.49 28.38
CA ALA A 97 -20.01 30.71 28.49
C ALA A 97 -20.60 30.36 29.89
N LYS A 98 -20.03 29.34 30.56
CA LYS A 98 -20.46 28.92 31.90
C LYS A 98 -20.00 29.86 33.00
N ASN A 99 -18.76 30.35 32.91
CA ASN A 99 -18.10 31.08 34.00
C ASN A 99 -18.34 32.58 33.99
N GLY A 100 -18.93 33.14 32.94
CA GLY A 100 -19.16 34.57 32.76
C GLY A 100 -20.61 34.97 33.00
N ASN A 101 -20.83 36.21 33.40
CA ASN A 101 -22.17 36.81 33.39
C ASN A 101 -22.42 37.45 32.01
N HIS A 102 -22.68 36.58 31.03
CA HIS A 102 -22.79 36.96 29.63
C HIS A 102 -24.15 37.52 29.27
N SER A 103 -24.18 38.51 28.40
CA SER A 103 -25.40 38.99 27.76
C SER A 103 -25.93 37.94 26.76
N ALA A 104 -27.22 38.04 26.42
CA ALA A 104 -27.81 37.19 25.39
C ALA A 104 -27.03 37.30 24.04
N THR A 105 -26.53 38.50 23.72
CA THR A 105 -25.77 38.75 22.48
C THR A 105 -24.39 38.01 22.47
N GLU A 106 -23.69 38.03 23.61
CA GLU A 106 -22.40 37.31 23.74
C GLU A 106 -22.62 35.79 23.69
N SER A 107 -23.65 35.28 24.38
CA SER A 107 -24.06 33.88 24.33
C SER A 107 -24.40 33.44 22.91
N ALA A 108 -25.11 34.26 22.12
CA ALA A 108 -25.43 34.00 20.73
C ALA A 108 -24.16 33.97 19.85
N THR A 109 -23.13 34.73 20.21
CA THR A 109 -21.84 34.66 19.50
C THR A 109 -21.16 33.33 19.72
N PHE A 110 -21.06 32.84 20.97
CA PHE A 110 -20.55 31.49 21.27
C PHE A 110 -21.31 30.40 20.53
N GLY A 111 -22.66 30.48 20.52
CA GLY A 111 -23.50 29.52 19.79
C GLY A 111 -23.18 29.48 18.28
N ARG A 112 -22.96 30.65 17.62
CA ARG A 112 -22.59 30.71 16.23
C ARG A 112 -21.21 30.11 15.96
N GLU A 113 -20.24 30.41 16.85
CA GLU A 113 -18.88 29.85 16.74
C GLU A 113 -18.90 28.32 16.89
N ILE A 114 -19.66 27.78 17.85
CA ILE A 114 -19.83 26.35 18.04
C ILE A 114 -20.47 25.71 16.80
N ASN A 115 -21.47 26.34 16.19
CA ASN A 115 -22.07 25.82 14.96
C ASN A 115 -21.08 25.75 13.81
N LEU A 116 -20.21 26.74 13.67
CA LEU A 116 -19.16 26.74 12.63
C LEU A 116 -18.15 25.59 12.86
N LEU A 117 -17.77 25.35 14.14
CA LEU A 117 -16.88 24.25 14.49
C LEU A 117 -17.55 22.88 14.23
N LEU A 118 -18.84 22.74 14.49
CA LEU A 118 -19.59 21.50 14.19
C LEU A 118 -19.65 21.21 12.68
N ASP A 119 -19.77 22.23 11.84
CA ASP A 119 -19.72 22.07 10.38
C ASP A 119 -18.31 21.62 9.93
N GLY A 120 -17.25 22.14 10.56
CA GLY A 120 -15.87 21.67 10.38
C GLY A 120 -15.68 20.22 10.80
N MET A 121 -16.16 19.85 11.99
CA MET A 121 -16.11 18.46 12.49
C MET A 121 -16.82 17.48 11.53
N MET A 122 -17.99 17.86 11.01
CA MET A 122 -18.71 17.06 10.03
C MET A 122 -17.88 16.85 8.75
N SER A 123 -17.18 17.90 8.29
CA SER A 123 -16.29 17.80 7.13
C SER A 123 -15.12 16.84 7.39
N ASP A 124 -14.49 16.92 8.57
CA ASP A 124 -13.39 16.02 8.94
C ASP A 124 -13.85 14.55 9.03
N LEU A 125 -15.06 14.32 9.54
CA LEU A 125 -15.66 12.98 9.62
C LEU A 125 -16.06 12.42 8.25
N ASN A 126 -16.31 13.29 7.26
CA ASN A 126 -16.66 12.94 5.89
C ASN A 126 -15.46 13.01 4.93
N THR A 127 -14.23 12.85 5.46
CA THR A 127 -13.01 12.88 4.65
C THR A 127 -12.91 11.63 3.76
N LYS A 128 -12.44 11.86 2.51
CA LYS A 128 -12.19 10.84 1.52
C LYS A 128 -10.68 10.60 1.33
N ASN A 129 -10.34 9.39 0.92
CA ASN A 129 -8.99 9.08 0.46
C ASN A 129 -8.78 9.52 -1.00
N SER A 130 -7.57 9.28 -1.52
CA SER A 130 -7.20 9.59 -2.92
C SER A 130 -8.03 8.85 -3.97
N GLU A 131 -8.67 7.74 -3.60
CA GLU A 131 -9.54 6.94 -4.46
C GLU A 131 -11.00 7.43 -4.44
N GLY A 132 -11.31 8.47 -3.65
CA GLY A 132 -12.66 9.00 -3.47
C GLY A 132 -13.53 8.24 -2.47
N ASN A 133 -12.97 7.28 -1.75
CA ASN A 133 -13.67 6.48 -0.74
C ASN A 133 -13.67 7.19 0.61
N TYR A 134 -14.81 7.17 1.31
CA TYR A 134 -14.90 7.69 2.66
C TYR A 134 -14.14 6.79 3.65
N LEU A 135 -13.27 7.40 4.45
CA LEU A 135 -12.37 6.67 5.35
C LEU A 135 -13.07 6.13 6.59
N PHE A 136 -14.11 6.81 7.06
CA PHE A 136 -14.81 6.50 8.31
C PHE A 136 -16.17 5.81 8.13
N ALA A 137 -16.51 5.38 6.91
CA ALA A 137 -17.80 4.76 6.61
C ALA A 137 -17.84 3.23 6.84
N GLY A 138 -16.76 2.62 7.36
CA GLY A 138 -16.63 1.17 7.46
C GLY A 138 -16.48 0.52 6.09
N THR A 139 -17.32 -0.46 5.77
CA THR A 139 -17.33 -1.10 4.44
C THR A 139 -18.19 -0.34 3.41
N LYS A 140 -18.99 0.65 3.85
CA LYS A 140 -19.85 1.47 2.97
C LYS A 140 -19.12 2.68 2.41
N THR A 141 -17.99 2.49 1.77
CA THR A 141 -17.05 3.54 1.35
C THR A 141 -17.63 4.61 0.41
N ASN A 142 -18.73 4.32 -0.26
CA ASN A 142 -19.40 5.23 -1.20
C ASN A 142 -20.49 6.10 -0.55
N ILE A 143 -20.78 5.87 0.75
CA ILE A 143 -21.84 6.58 1.48
C ILE A 143 -21.18 7.55 2.44
N GLU A 144 -21.66 8.79 2.47
CA GLU A 144 -21.22 9.80 3.40
C GLU A 144 -21.47 9.33 4.85
N PRO A 145 -20.40 9.20 5.68
CA PRO A 145 -20.54 8.60 7.02
C PRO A 145 -21.40 9.41 7.97
N VAL A 146 -21.37 10.75 7.91
CA VAL A 146 -22.09 11.61 8.84
C VAL A 146 -23.04 12.53 8.08
N GLU A 147 -24.33 12.43 8.37
CA GLU A 147 -25.37 13.28 7.82
C GLU A 147 -26.05 14.09 8.92
N TYR A 148 -26.25 15.39 8.68
CA TYR A 148 -27.04 16.26 9.55
C TYR A 148 -28.44 16.48 8.99
N ASN A 149 -29.46 16.04 9.72
CA ASN A 149 -30.86 16.29 9.38
C ASN A 149 -31.33 17.63 9.98
N LYS A 150 -31.60 18.61 9.10
CA LYS A 150 -32.01 19.96 9.49
C LYS A 150 -33.39 20.01 10.22
N THR A 151 -34.27 19.04 9.89
CA THR A 151 -35.63 19.01 10.48
C THR A 151 -35.61 18.45 11.91
N THR A 152 -34.85 17.36 12.12
CA THR A 152 -34.74 16.72 13.43
C THR A 152 -33.60 17.27 14.28
N GLN A 153 -32.70 18.05 13.70
CA GLN A 153 -31.45 18.57 14.30
C GLN A 153 -30.55 17.46 14.88
N ILE A 154 -30.52 16.32 14.22
CA ILE A 154 -29.77 15.14 14.64
C ILE A 154 -28.66 14.85 13.64
N TYR A 155 -27.45 14.59 14.15
CA TYR A 155 -26.36 13.98 13.38
C TYR A 155 -26.50 12.46 13.42
N THR A 156 -26.56 11.82 12.25
CA THR A 156 -26.68 10.36 12.12
C THR A 156 -25.48 9.77 11.42
N PHE A 157 -25.03 8.63 11.93
CA PHE A 157 -24.01 7.83 11.29
C PHE A 157 -24.66 6.87 10.29
N LYS A 158 -24.30 6.98 9.01
CA LYS A 158 -24.82 6.17 7.89
C LYS A 158 -23.88 5.02 7.50
N GLY A 159 -22.65 5.04 8.00
CA GLY A 159 -21.68 3.97 7.80
C GLY A 159 -22.06 2.68 8.51
N ASN A 160 -21.09 1.79 8.66
CA ASN A 160 -21.18 0.60 9.51
C ASN A 160 -19.86 0.38 10.26
N ASN A 161 -19.87 -0.53 11.25
CA ASN A 161 -18.70 -0.83 12.09
C ASN A 161 -17.95 -2.07 11.59
N GLU A 162 -18.25 -2.52 10.37
CA GLU A 162 -17.57 -3.68 9.81
C GLU A 162 -16.12 -3.35 9.48
N ARG A 163 -15.25 -4.30 9.76
CA ARG A 163 -13.82 -4.19 9.51
C ARG A 163 -13.53 -4.43 8.04
N ARG A 164 -12.62 -3.63 7.52
CA ARG A 164 -12.02 -3.81 6.21
C ARG A 164 -10.54 -4.07 6.42
N ASP A 165 -10.09 -5.27 6.08
CA ASP A 165 -8.72 -5.71 6.29
C ASP A 165 -7.96 -5.73 4.96
N ALA A 166 -6.70 -5.28 4.97
CA ALA A 166 -5.79 -5.37 3.85
C ALA A 166 -4.66 -6.34 4.18
N VAL A 167 -4.29 -7.19 3.20
CA VAL A 167 -3.17 -8.12 3.33
C VAL A 167 -1.87 -7.36 3.12
N VAL A 168 -0.99 -7.38 4.12
CA VAL A 168 0.29 -6.64 4.13
C VAL A 168 1.51 -7.55 4.29
N GLY A 169 1.31 -8.86 4.30
CA GLY A 169 2.35 -9.87 4.38
C GLY A 169 1.75 -11.25 4.34
N ASN A 170 2.59 -12.30 4.26
CA ASN A 170 2.12 -13.67 4.26
C ASN A 170 1.43 -13.99 5.60
N GLY A 171 0.10 -14.20 5.55
CA GLY A 171 -0.74 -14.41 6.73
C GLY A 171 -0.91 -13.18 7.63
N ILE A 172 -0.46 -11.99 7.22
CA ILE A 172 -0.56 -10.75 7.99
C ILE A 172 -1.57 -9.83 7.35
N THR A 173 -2.62 -9.47 8.11
CA THR A 173 -3.61 -8.48 7.73
C THR A 173 -3.61 -7.30 8.70
N LEU A 174 -3.97 -6.11 8.20
CA LEU A 174 -4.20 -4.92 9.01
C LEU A 174 -5.54 -4.30 8.67
N GLN A 175 -6.25 -3.86 9.71
CA GLN A 175 -7.53 -3.18 9.56
C GLN A 175 -7.33 -1.79 8.96
N GLU A 176 -7.95 -1.52 7.83
CA GLU A 176 -7.83 -0.27 7.07
C GLU A 176 -8.66 0.88 7.65
N ASN A 177 -9.86 0.59 8.13
CA ASN A 177 -10.80 1.58 8.64
C ASN A 177 -10.73 1.74 10.16
N THR A 178 -11.02 2.95 10.63
CA THR A 178 -11.22 3.25 12.06
C THR A 178 -12.72 3.31 12.35
N ASP A 179 -13.15 2.66 13.44
CA ASP A 179 -14.55 2.69 13.90
C ASP A 179 -14.82 3.98 14.67
N LEU A 180 -15.62 4.86 14.06
CA LEU A 180 -16.04 6.12 14.66
C LEU A 180 -17.33 6.02 15.47
N SER A 181 -18.19 5.06 15.15
CA SER A 181 -19.53 5.02 15.76
C SER A 181 -19.48 4.74 17.25
N SER A 182 -18.59 3.84 17.68
CA SER A 182 -18.39 3.52 19.09
C SER A 182 -17.79 4.68 19.90
N SER A 183 -17.18 5.64 19.23
CA SER A 183 -16.41 6.71 19.88
C SER A 183 -17.21 8.00 20.08
N LEU A 184 -18.08 8.34 19.15
CA LEU A 184 -18.89 9.57 19.17
C LEU A 184 -20.37 9.32 19.53
N SER A 185 -20.77 8.05 19.67
CA SER A 185 -22.11 7.66 20.08
C SER A 185 -22.10 6.97 21.44
N ALA A 186 -23.04 7.28 22.28
CA ALA A 186 -23.32 6.55 23.53
C ALA A 186 -24.25 5.35 23.27
N SER A 187 -25.13 5.43 22.26
CA SER A 187 -26.12 4.39 21.95
C SER A 187 -26.62 4.52 20.50
N GLY A 188 -26.50 3.48 19.70
CA GLY A 188 -27.03 3.42 18.35
C GLY A 188 -26.27 4.26 17.32
N ASN A 189 -26.94 4.64 16.22
CA ASN A 189 -26.33 5.38 15.09
C ASN A 189 -26.36 6.91 15.25
N ASN A 190 -26.78 7.43 16.39
CA ASN A 190 -26.83 8.87 16.64
C ASN A 190 -25.49 9.36 17.21
N LEU A 191 -24.91 10.35 16.59
CA LEU A 191 -23.72 11.03 17.09
C LEU A 191 -24.14 12.02 18.19
N GLU A 192 -24.34 11.50 19.41
CA GLU A 192 -24.96 12.25 20.51
C GLU A 192 -24.19 13.50 20.89
N ILE A 193 -22.85 13.43 20.92
CA ILE A 193 -21.99 14.57 21.25
C ILE A 193 -22.29 15.73 20.30
N LEU A 194 -22.24 15.49 18.99
CA LEU A 194 -22.47 16.52 17.97
C LEU A 194 -23.91 17.03 18.01
N THR A 195 -24.88 16.12 18.20
CA THR A 195 -26.30 16.44 18.27
C THR A 195 -26.61 17.33 19.46
N ASN A 196 -26.08 17.00 20.65
CA ASN A 196 -26.32 17.78 21.86
C ASN A 196 -25.62 19.14 21.79
N LEU A 197 -24.41 19.20 21.26
CA LEU A 197 -23.71 20.46 21.00
C LEU A 197 -24.50 21.35 20.03
N LYS A 198 -25.07 20.80 18.95
CA LYS A 198 -25.90 21.56 18.00
C LYS A 198 -27.13 22.13 18.63
N LYS A 199 -27.83 21.31 19.44
CA LYS A 199 -29.03 21.76 20.18
C LYS A 199 -28.68 22.86 21.16
N LEU A 200 -27.59 22.70 21.92
CA LEU A 200 -27.12 23.72 22.87
C LEU A 200 -26.73 25.01 22.14
N ALA A 201 -25.96 24.92 21.04
CA ALA A 201 -25.56 26.08 20.24
C ALA A 201 -26.78 26.85 19.70
N ASN A 202 -27.81 26.14 19.23
CA ASN A 202 -29.04 26.76 18.78
C ASN A 202 -29.80 27.46 19.90
N LYS A 203 -29.84 26.87 21.14
CA LYS A 203 -30.44 27.53 22.33
C LYS A 203 -29.65 28.79 22.73
N MET A 204 -28.31 28.76 22.62
CA MET A 204 -27.46 29.93 22.89
C MET A 204 -27.69 31.06 21.91
N ILE A 205 -28.06 30.75 20.67
CA ILE A 205 -28.36 31.76 19.62
C ILE A 205 -29.73 32.39 19.85
N ASP A 206 -30.67 31.65 20.43
CA ASP A 206 -32.02 32.15 20.72
C ASP A 206 -32.01 33.16 21.87
N SER A 207 -32.11 34.44 21.53
CA SER A 207 -32.10 35.54 22.50
C SER A 207 -33.30 35.53 23.47
N SER A 208 -34.34 34.72 23.19
CA SER A 208 -35.48 34.55 24.09
C SER A 208 -35.17 33.66 25.32
N ILE A 209 -34.09 32.84 25.21
CA ILE A 209 -33.67 31.90 26.25
C ILE A 209 -32.57 32.54 27.08
N LYS A 210 -32.80 32.66 28.38
CA LYS A 210 -31.79 33.20 29.28
C LYS A 210 -30.63 32.23 29.48
N PRO A 211 -29.34 32.71 29.58
CA PRO A 211 -28.18 31.86 29.77
C PRO A 211 -28.28 30.86 30.92
N ALA A 212 -28.88 31.25 32.02
CA ALA A 212 -29.11 30.38 33.19
C ALA A 212 -29.94 29.11 32.89
N ALA A 213 -30.78 29.13 31.84
CA ALA A 213 -31.69 28.03 31.53
C ALA A 213 -30.96 26.80 30.93
N TYR A 214 -29.74 26.97 30.37
CA TYR A 214 -28.97 25.89 29.75
C TYR A 214 -27.61 25.59 30.42
N ASN A 215 -27.40 26.13 31.66
CA ASN A 215 -26.16 25.87 32.41
C ASN A 215 -25.89 24.38 32.68
N GLN A 216 -26.94 23.60 32.96
CA GLN A 216 -26.80 22.15 33.13
C GLN A 216 -26.42 21.48 31.84
N GLU A 217 -27.02 21.86 30.70
CA GLU A 217 -26.69 21.33 29.40
C GLU A 217 -25.24 21.65 28.98
N ILE A 218 -24.71 22.83 29.36
CA ILE A 218 -23.29 23.15 29.19
C ILE A 218 -22.44 22.16 29.98
N SER A 219 -22.78 21.87 31.23
CA SER A 219 -22.03 20.94 32.08
C SER A 219 -22.03 19.52 31.51
N ASP A 220 -23.20 19.06 31.03
CA ASP A 220 -23.36 17.73 30.43
C ASP A 220 -22.55 17.61 29.11
N ASN A 221 -22.56 18.66 28.28
CA ASN A 221 -21.77 18.68 27.06
C ASN A 221 -20.26 18.76 27.33
N LEU A 222 -19.82 19.47 28.36
CA LEU A 222 -18.41 19.47 28.78
C LEU A 222 -17.96 18.07 29.19
N ALA A 223 -18.74 17.33 29.96
CA ALA A 223 -18.44 15.94 30.31
C ALA A 223 -18.42 15.03 29.08
N ALA A 224 -19.38 15.22 28.16
CA ALA A 224 -19.42 14.44 26.91
C ALA A 224 -18.20 14.70 26.00
N ILE A 225 -17.76 15.97 25.91
CA ILE A 225 -16.56 16.35 25.16
C ILE A 225 -15.30 15.67 25.74
N GLU A 226 -15.16 15.66 27.06
CA GLU A 226 -14.01 15.03 27.73
C GLU A 226 -13.94 13.53 27.42
N ILE A 227 -15.07 12.83 27.47
CA ILE A 227 -15.19 11.42 27.10
C ILE A 227 -14.87 11.23 25.62
N GLY A 228 -15.41 12.08 24.74
CA GLY A 228 -15.15 12.04 23.29
C GLY A 228 -13.68 12.25 22.95
N ALA A 229 -13.05 13.28 23.53
CA ALA A 229 -11.64 13.56 23.32
C ALA A 229 -10.73 12.40 23.77
N LYS A 230 -11.05 11.80 24.94
CA LYS A 230 -10.31 10.61 25.41
C LYS A 230 -10.44 9.42 24.45
N LYS A 231 -11.62 9.18 23.89
CA LYS A 231 -11.83 8.11 22.90
C LYS A 231 -11.09 8.39 21.60
N ILE A 232 -11.09 9.63 21.11
CA ILE A 232 -10.32 10.04 19.91
C ILE A 232 -8.82 9.87 20.16
N GLY A 233 -8.31 10.25 21.33
CA GLY A 233 -6.93 10.01 21.73
C GLY A 233 -6.56 8.52 21.72
N GLY A 234 -7.47 7.64 22.13
CA GLY A 234 -7.29 6.19 22.01
C GLY A 234 -7.19 5.72 20.55
N MET A 235 -8.05 6.26 19.66
CA MET A 235 -7.98 5.97 18.23
C MET A 235 -6.67 6.45 17.58
N LEU A 236 -6.20 7.64 17.95
CA LEU A 236 -4.91 8.17 17.50
C LEU A 236 -3.75 7.29 17.94
N THR A 237 -3.81 6.76 19.17
CA THR A 237 -2.79 5.82 19.69
C THR A 237 -2.81 4.49 18.90
N ASP A 238 -3.99 3.92 18.64
CA ASP A 238 -4.12 2.70 17.84
C ASP A 238 -3.62 2.92 16.40
N LEU A 239 -3.95 4.07 15.81
CA LEU A 239 -3.52 4.44 14.46
C LEU A 239 -2.00 4.58 14.39
N GLY A 240 -1.38 5.23 15.40
CA GLY A 240 0.08 5.33 15.51
C GLY A 240 0.76 3.97 15.64
N ALA A 241 0.18 3.04 16.41
CA ALA A 241 0.69 1.69 16.51
C ALA A 241 0.60 0.93 15.17
N LYS A 242 -0.49 1.12 14.41
CA LYS A 242 -0.64 0.56 13.07
C LYS A 242 0.36 1.14 12.08
N GLN A 243 0.63 2.45 12.13
CA GLN A 243 1.66 3.09 11.30
C GLN A 243 3.06 2.54 11.58
N ASN A 244 3.46 2.43 12.86
CA ASN A 244 4.73 1.82 13.24
C ASN A 244 4.83 0.38 12.73
N ARG A 245 3.73 -0.39 12.79
CA ARG A 245 3.71 -1.76 12.26
C ARG A 245 3.88 -1.79 10.74
N LEU A 246 3.27 -0.85 10.01
CA LEU A 246 3.47 -0.72 8.55
C LEU A 246 4.91 -0.37 8.19
N GLU A 247 5.55 0.53 8.94
CA GLU A 247 6.96 0.87 8.75
C GLU A 247 7.87 -0.35 8.93
N HIS A 248 7.64 -1.13 10.00
CA HIS A 248 8.36 -2.39 10.19
C HIS A 248 8.16 -3.39 9.05
N LEU A 249 6.93 -3.52 8.55
CA LEU A 249 6.64 -4.41 7.43
C LEU A 249 7.26 -3.91 6.11
N SER A 250 7.29 -2.59 5.90
CA SER A 250 7.97 -1.98 4.74
C SER A 250 9.46 -2.35 4.73
N ASN A 251 10.14 -2.15 5.86
CA ASN A 251 11.56 -2.49 6.00
C ASN A 251 11.82 -3.99 5.80
N LEU A 252 10.96 -4.85 6.36
CA LEU A 252 11.05 -6.31 6.14
C LEU A 252 10.90 -6.68 4.67
N HIS A 253 9.96 -6.06 3.95
CA HIS A 253 9.75 -6.32 2.53
C HIS A 253 10.93 -5.85 1.68
N ASP A 254 11.57 -4.72 2.05
CA ASP A 254 12.79 -4.23 1.39
C ASP A 254 13.94 -5.22 1.59
N ASP A 255 14.12 -5.76 2.80
CA ASP A 255 15.12 -6.79 3.09
C ASP A 255 14.87 -8.07 2.28
N VAL A 256 13.62 -8.53 2.19
CA VAL A 256 13.23 -9.71 1.40
C VAL A 256 13.50 -9.46 -0.10
N GLU A 257 13.24 -8.25 -0.60
CA GLU A 257 13.53 -7.89 -1.99
C GLU A 257 15.03 -8.00 -2.30
N VAL A 258 15.90 -7.53 -1.39
CA VAL A 258 17.36 -7.66 -1.52
C VAL A 258 17.79 -9.13 -1.53
N VAL A 259 17.24 -9.95 -0.62
CA VAL A 259 17.51 -11.39 -0.59
C VAL A 259 17.06 -12.06 -1.89
N ASN A 260 15.86 -11.75 -2.36
CA ASN A 260 15.33 -12.30 -3.61
C ASN A 260 16.20 -11.90 -4.83
N ALA A 261 16.69 -10.65 -4.87
CA ALA A 261 17.59 -10.19 -5.93
C ALA A 261 18.93 -10.93 -5.91
N ASN A 262 19.50 -11.19 -4.74
CA ASN A 262 20.73 -11.98 -4.60
C ASN A 262 20.53 -13.43 -5.03
N LEU A 263 19.42 -14.06 -4.62
CA LEU A 263 19.07 -15.42 -5.03
C LEU A 263 18.86 -15.52 -6.56
N GLU A 264 18.21 -14.53 -7.17
CA GLU A 264 18.08 -14.48 -8.64
C GLU A 264 19.43 -14.41 -9.33
N LYS A 265 20.33 -13.56 -8.80
CA LYS A 265 21.70 -13.43 -9.32
C LYS A 265 22.49 -14.74 -9.20
N ASP A 266 22.36 -15.43 -8.07
CA ASP A 266 23.07 -16.70 -7.83
C ASP A 266 22.53 -17.82 -8.72
N LEU A 267 21.21 -17.88 -8.94
CA LEU A 267 20.55 -18.91 -9.75
C LEU A 267 20.71 -18.68 -11.26
N ALA A 268 20.52 -17.44 -11.69
CA ALA A 268 20.41 -17.08 -13.11
C ALA A 268 21.57 -16.22 -13.63
N GLY A 269 22.39 -15.65 -12.77
CA GLY A 269 23.49 -14.76 -13.17
C GLY A 269 24.57 -15.48 -13.98
N ILE A 270 25.21 -14.76 -14.88
CA ILE A 270 26.35 -15.25 -15.68
C ILE A 270 27.69 -14.73 -15.12
N ASP A 271 28.73 -15.56 -15.27
CA ASP A 271 30.07 -15.06 -15.21
C ASP A 271 30.49 -14.60 -16.63
N ILE A 272 30.48 -13.27 -16.81
CA ILE A 272 30.79 -12.64 -18.12
C ILE A 272 32.15 -13.04 -18.61
N LEU A 273 33.16 -13.21 -17.75
CA LEU A 273 34.51 -13.61 -18.12
C LEU A 273 34.53 -15.05 -18.63
N GLN A 274 33.85 -15.94 -17.93
CA GLN A 274 33.74 -17.35 -18.34
C GLN A 274 33.01 -17.49 -19.68
N VAL A 275 31.86 -16.82 -19.84
CA VAL A 275 31.07 -16.86 -21.09
C VAL A 275 31.86 -16.28 -22.24
N ASN A 276 32.55 -15.15 -22.05
CA ASN A 276 33.39 -14.55 -23.13
C ASN A 276 34.56 -15.45 -23.52
N SER A 277 35.23 -16.08 -22.55
CA SER A 277 36.30 -17.05 -22.79
C SER A 277 35.79 -18.27 -23.56
N ALA A 278 34.65 -18.82 -23.18
CA ALA A 278 33.99 -19.94 -23.87
C ALA A 278 33.61 -19.56 -25.33
N MET A 279 33.09 -18.34 -25.51
CA MET A 279 32.72 -17.81 -26.84
C MET A 279 33.92 -17.65 -27.77
N GLN A 280 35.06 -17.12 -27.27
CA GLN A 280 36.29 -17.00 -28.02
C GLN A 280 36.86 -18.38 -28.39
N SER A 281 36.86 -19.32 -27.43
CA SER A 281 37.29 -20.70 -27.67
C SER A 281 36.42 -21.40 -28.72
N ASN A 282 35.10 -21.21 -28.65
CA ASN A 282 34.15 -21.76 -29.63
C ASN A 282 34.39 -21.16 -31.04
N PHE A 283 34.58 -19.85 -31.12
CA PHE A 283 34.89 -19.15 -32.37
C PHE A 283 36.18 -19.67 -33.01
N LEU A 284 37.26 -19.79 -32.22
CA LEU A 284 38.55 -20.30 -32.71
C LEU A 284 38.40 -21.76 -33.19
N SER A 285 37.71 -22.60 -32.42
CA SER A 285 37.47 -24.00 -32.79
C SER A 285 36.65 -24.12 -34.07
N THR A 286 35.65 -23.27 -34.27
CA THR A 286 34.85 -23.21 -35.51
C THR A 286 35.72 -22.81 -36.70
N LYS A 287 36.60 -21.82 -36.55
CA LYS A 287 37.54 -21.39 -37.56
C LYS A 287 38.51 -22.53 -37.97
N ILE A 288 39.02 -23.28 -36.99
CA ILE A 288 39.87 -24.44 -37.23
C ILE A 288 39.10 -25.55 -38.00
N ALA A 289 37.85 -25.82 -37.59
CA ALA A 289 36.99 -26.81 -38.25
C ALA A 289 36.74 -26.44 -39.72
N HIS A 290 36.44 -25.18 -40.03
CA HIS A 290 36.28 -24.70 -41.41
C HIS A 290 37.56 -24.88 -42.23
N SER A 291 38.71 -24.56 -41.67
CA SER A 291 39.98 -24.73 -42.36
C SER A 291 40.31 -26.19 -42.63
N MET A 292 40.01 -27.09 -41.70
CA MET A 292 40.18 -28.55 -41.89
C MET A 292 39.21 -29.10 -42.95
N GLN A 293 37.96 -28.67 -42.94
CA GLN A 293 36.98 -29.06 -43.96
C GLN A 293 37.43 -28.66 -45.37
N ALA A 294 37.94 -27.45 -45.52
CA ALA A 294 38.50 -27.01 -46.83
C ALA A 294 39.66 -27.89 -47.30
N LYS A 295 40.57 -28.28 -46.39
CA LYS A 295 41.68 -29.20 -46.71
C LYS A 295 41.21 -30.59 -47.08
N ILE A 296 40.22 -31.16 -46.37
CA ILE A 296 39.66 -32.48 -46.68
C ILE A 296 38.95 -32.46 -48.05
N SER A 297 38.19 -31.39 -48.34
CA SER A 297 37.53 -31.23 -49.63
C SER A 297 38.52 -31.13 -50.78
N GLN A 298 39.65 -30.43 -50.61
CA GLN A 298 40.76 -30.39 -51.63
C GLN A 298 41.38 -31.76 -51.86
N LEU A 299 41.67 -32.52 -50.80
CA LEU A 299 42.22 -33.90 -50.93
C LEU A 299 41.22 -34.85 -51.59
N SER A 300 39.92 -34.67 -51.45
CA SER A 300 38.88 -35.46 -52.12
C SER A 300 38.81 -35.16 -53.62
N LEU A 301 39.04 -33.92 -54.06
CA LEU A 301 39.08 -33.53 -55.47
C LEU A 301 40.35 -34.11 -56.20
N PHE A 302 41.51 -34.06 -55.50
CA PHE A 302 42.77 -34.62 -56.07
C PHE A 302 42.77 -36.14 -56.22
N ASN A 303 41.93 -36.88 -55.49
CA ASN A 303 41.75 -38.33 -55.66
C ASN A 303 40.72 -38.70 -56.74
N TYR A 304 40.15 -37.73 -57.45
CA TYR A 304 39.17 -37.97 -58.53
C TYR A 304 39.74 -37.69 -59.96
N ILE A 305 40.93 -37.12 -60.04
CA ILE A 305 41.72 -36.92 -61.23
C ILE A 305 42.83 -38.03 -61.29
#